data_26d3821c60af486f7c4fdc82863cd8fa
#
_entry.id   26d3821c60af486f7c4fdc82863cd8fa
#
_cell.length_a   1.000
_cell.length_b   1.000
_cell.length_c   1.000
_cell.angle_alpha   90.00
_cell.angle_beta   90.00
_cell.angle_gamma   90.00
#
_symmetry.space_group_name_H-M   'P 1'
#
loop_
_entity.id
_entity.type
_entity.pdbx_description
1 polymer ?
#
loop_
_entity_poly.entity_id
_entity_poly.type
_entity_poly.pdbx_seq_one_letter_code
_entity_poly.pdbx_strand_id
1 'polypeptide(L)'
;AWGLGADKVVVNNGGDLAVRLAPGRRLRVGLPLFPGGPLGHSLSLRGGDGIGGVATSGWPGRSFSPGVAEQAAVWGLDGALADAAATVLAGACQVDSPRVKRQPASQLDPGTDVPAMMVTTAVERLSDEEAAQALAGGEAMARRLLLALPLHGVHFSVSGRKLLVAR
;
A
#
# COMPACT_ATOMS: atom_id res chain seq x y z
N ALA A 1 16.17 -10.99 19.08
CA ALA A 1 16.98 -9.78 18.81
C ALA A 1 16.73 -8.70 19.88
N TRP A 2 15.47 -8.38 20.20
CA TRP A 2 15.15 -7.32 21.18
C TRP A 2 15.64 -7.66 22.59
N GLY A 3 15.46 -8.90 23.04
CA GLY A 3 15.98 -9.39 24.32
C GLY A 3 17.51 -9.50 24.39
N LEU A 4 18.21 -9.31 23.28
CA LEU A 4 19.66 -9.31 23.17
C LEU A 4 20.25 -7.88 23.09
N GLY A 5 19.49 -6.86 23.50
CA GLY A 5 19.94 -5.47 23.54
C GLY A 5 19.87 -4.72 22.20
N ALA A 6 19.22 -5.28 21.18
CA ALA A 6 18.98 -4.55 19.93
C ALA A 6 17.99 -3.40 20.15
N ASP A 7 18.34 -2.21 19.73
CA ASP A 7 17.51 -1.00 19.83
C ASP A 7 16.80 -0.62 18.52
N LYS A 8 17.10 -1.35 17.44
CA LYS A 8 16.43 -1.27 16.15
C LYS A 8 16.37 -2.66 15.53
N VAL A 9 15.15 -3.12 15.24
CA VAL A 9 14.89 -4.38 14.53
C VAL A 9 14.00 -4.08 13.35
N VAL A 10 14.39 -4.56 12.17
CA VAL A 10 13.61 -4.45 10.94
C VAL A 10 13.62 -5.82 10.27
N VAL A 11 12.43 -6.34 10.00
CA VAL A 11 12.23 -7.54 9.19
C VAL A 11 11.59 -7.10 7.88
N ASN A 12 12.20 -7.45 6.77
CA ASN A 12 11.71 -7.14 5.43
C ASN A 12 11.30 -8.45 4.74
N ASN A 13 10.04 -8.54 4.35
CA ASN A 13 9.48 -9.65 3.59
C ASN A 13 8.98 -9.15 2.23
N GLY A 14 9.92 -9.00 1.28
CA GLY A 14 9.57 -8.61 -0.08
C GLY A 14 9.05 -7.17 -0.25
N GLY A 15 9.33 -6.30 0.70
CA GLY A 15 8.88 -4.89 0.71
C GLY A 15 8.00 -4.55 1.91
N ASP A 16 7.35 -5.56 2.50
CA ASP A 16 6.57 -5.37 3.73
C ASP A 16 7.49 -5.45 4.94
N LEU A 17 7.40 -4.46 5.80
CA LEU A 17 8.29 -4.26 6.91
C LEU A 17 7.59 -4.46 8.24
N ALA A 18 8.15 -5.31 9.11
CA ALA A 18 7.90 -5.26 10.55
C ALA A 18 9.04 -4.50 11.22
N VAL A 19 8.71 -3.53 12.05
CA VAL A 19 9.68 -2.59 12.62
C VAL A 19 9.51 -2.49 14.12
N ARG A 20 10.62 -2.48 14.85
CA ARG A 20 10.66 -2.13 16.26
C ARG A 20 11.84 -1.21 16.55
N LEU A 21 11.53 -0.03 17.09
CA LEU A 21 12.52 1.00 17.43
C LEU A 21 12.45 1.32 18.92
N ALA A 22 13.59 1.36 19.58
CA ALA A 22 13.68 1.88 20.94
C ALA A 22 13.42 3.40 20.95
N PRO A 23 12.99 3.98 22.09
CA PRO A 23 12.85 5.42 22.24
C PRO A 23 14.09 6.17 21.77
N GLY A 24 13.88 7.27 21.04
CA GLY A 24 14.98 8.08 20.48
C GLY A 24 15.58 7.54 19.18
N ARG A 25 15.31 6.31 18.79
CA ARG A 25 15.78 5.76 17.50
C ARG A 25 14.88 6.19 16.35
N ARG A 26 15.49 6.27 15.16
CA ARG A 26 14.80 6.65 13.92
C ARG A 26 15.11 5.66 12.82
N LEU A 27 14.15 5.47 11.93
CA LEU A 27 14.26 4.71 10.69
C LEU A 27 13.65 5.52 9.56
N ARG A 28 14.35 5.64 8.44
CA ARG A 28 13.79 6.18 7.21
C ARG A 28 13.51 5.03 6.26
N VAL A 29 12.26 4.91 5.86
CA VAL A 29 11.77 3.89 4.91
C VAL A 29 11.57 4.59 3.57
N GLY A 30 12.26 4.12 2.54
CA GLY A 30 12.04 4.56 1.17
C GLY A 30 10.84 3.84 0.58
N LEU A 31 9.93 4.57 -0.04
CA LEU A 31 8.77 4.04 -0.75
C LEU A 31 9.01 4.23 -2.25
N PRO A 32 9.29 3.17 -3.02
CA PRO A 32 9.43 3.28 -4.46
C PRO A 32 8.07 3.60 -5.09
N LEU A 33 8.04 4.25 -6.24
CA LEU A 33 6.79 4.58 -6.95
C LEU A 33 6.05 3.34 -7.45
N PHE A 34 6.79 2.29 -7.76
CA PHE A 34 6.31 0.96 -8.15
C PHE A 34 7.42 -0.06 -7.84
N PRO A 35 7.14 -1.37 -7.81
CA PRO A 35 8.16 -2.39 -7.52
C PRO A 35 9.39 -2.25 -8.43
N GLY A 36 10.57 -2.10 -7.84
CA GLY A 36 11.83 -1.89 -8.56
C GLY A 36 12.04 -0.49 -9.16
N GLY A 37 11.10 0.41 -8.98
CA GLY A 37 11.16 1.79 -9.48
C GLY A 37 11.97 2.75 -8.60
N PRO A 38 12.09 4.01 -9.03
CA PRO A 38 12.76 5.04 -8.26
C PRO A 38 12.00 5.37 -6.97
N LEU A 39 12.71 5.86 -5.97
CA LEU A 39 12.08 6.32 -4.73
C LEU A 39 11.18 7.51 -5.01
N GLY A 40 9.88 7.38 -4.67
CA GLY A 40 8.90 8.44 -4.80
C GLY A 40 8.72 9.26 -3.52
N HIS A 41 8.85 8.60 -2.39
CA HIS A 41 8.66 9.17 -1.05
C HIS A 41 9.57 8.51 -0.02
N SER A 42 9.65 9.11 1.16
CA SER A 42 10.22 8.46 2.33
C SER A 42 9.36 8.74 3.55
N LEU A 43 9.17 7.70 4.36
CA LEU A 43 8.52 7.75 5.66
C LEU A 43 9.58 7.75 6.74
N SER A 44 9.50 8.70 7.68
CA SER A 44 10.39 8.74 8.85
C SER A 44 9.66 8.22 10.07
N LEU A 45 10.10 7.09 10.60
CA LEU A 45 9.58 6.46 11.81
C LEU A 45 10.46 6.80 13.00
N ARG A 46 9.84 6.99 14.16
CA ARG A 46 10.54 7.22 15.43
C ARG A 46 10.11 6.17 16.46
N GLY A 47 11.04 5.79 17.32
CA GLY A 47 10.70 4.95 18.47
C GLY A 47 9.74 5.69 19.39
N GLY A 48 8.58 5.09 19.64
CA GLY A 48 7.48 5.69 20.41
C GLY A 48 6.28 6.16 19.57
N ASP A 49 6.38 6.23 18.23
CA ASP A 49 5.27 6.64 17.35
C ASP A 49 4.14 5.57 17.28
N GLY A 50 4.31 4.40 17.87
CA GLY A 50 3.33 3.30 17.81
C GLY A 50 3.27 2.61 16.45
N ILE A 51 4.24 2.87 15.55
CA ILE A 51 4.31 2.26 14.23
C ILE A 51 5.23 1.05 14.29
N GLY A 52 4.66 -0.13 14.04
CA GLY A 52 5.37 -1.41 14.00
C GLY A 52 5.36 -2.08 12.63
N GLY A 53 4.70 -1.49 11.63
CA GLY A 53 4.67 -2.04 10.28
C GLY A 53 4.49 -0.99 9.20
N VAL A 54 5.06 -1.28 8.03
CA VAL A 54 4.86 -0.55 6.77
C VAL A 54 4.72 -1.58 5.66
N ALA A 55 3.67 -1.48 4.86
CA ALA A 55 3.46 -2.38 3.73
C ALA A 55 2.98 -1.62 2.50
N THR A 56 3.15 -2.24 1.33
CA THR A 56 2.74 -1.63 0.06
C THR A 56 1.98 -2.62 -0.80
N SER A 57 0.91 -2.17 -1.44
CA SER A 57 0.18 -2.91 -2.46
C SER A 57 -0.12 -2.02 -3.67
N GLY A 58 -0.45 -2.63 -4.81
CA GLY A 58 -0.82 -1.92 -6.04
C GLY A 58 -0.95 -2.87 -7.21
N TRP A 59 -1.58 -2.42 -8.33
CA TRP A 59 -1.85 -3.28 -9.49
C TRP A 59 -0.58 -3.83 -10.17
N PRO A 60 0.56 -3.09 -10.25
CA PRO A 60 1.79 -3.63 -10.85
C PRO A 60 2.59 -4.51 -9.87
N GLY A 61 2.05 -4.75 -8.68
CA GLY A 61 2.66 -5.60 -7.65
C GLY A 61 2.53 -7.09 -7.94
N ARG A 62 2.97 -7.91 -6.98
CA ARG A 62 2.90 -9.37 -7.08
C ARG A 62 1.51 -9.93 -6.75
N SER A 63 0.73 -9.21 -5.95
CA SER A 63 -0.62 -9.61 -5.56
C SER A 63 -1.64 -9.06 -6.54
N PHE A 64 -2.71 -9.80 -6.77
CA PHE A 64 -3.82 -9.35 -7.59
C PHE A 64 -4.53 -8.14 -6.96
N SER A 65 -4.82 -7.13 -7.78
CA SER A 65 -5.56 -5.94 -7.36
C SER A 65 -6.64 -5.60 -8.38
N PRO A 66 -7.87 -5.33 -7.96
CA PRO A 66 -8.92 -4.79 -8.82
C PRO A 66 -8.79 -3.28 -9.06
N GLY A 67 -7.94 -2.60 -8.27
CA GLY A 67 -7.72 -1.16 -8.33
C GLY A 67 -6.67 -0.75 -9.36
N VAL A 68 -6.54 0.56 -9.55
CA VAL A 68 -5.59 1.18 -10.49
C VAL A 68 -4.43 1.91 -9.81
N ALA A 69 -4.37 1.86 -8.48
CA ALA A 69 -3.24 2.45 -7.75
C ALA A 69 -1.94 1.74 -8.11
N GLU A 70 -0.93 2.50 -8.53
CA GLU A 70 0.43 1.98 -8.65
C GLU A 70 0.97 1.60 -7.27
N GLN A 71 0.56 2.36 -6.25
CA GLN A 71 0.95 2.11 -4.87
C GLN A 71 -0.11 2.62 -3.89
N ALA A 72 -0.40 1.79 -2.88
CA ALA A 72 -0.94 2.19 -1.59
C ALA A 72 0.07 1.77 -0.52
N ALA A 73 0.80 2.72 0.05
CA ALA A 73 1.76 2.48 1.13
C ALA A 73 1.11 2.80 2.46
N VAL A 74 0.99 1.82 3.34
CA VAL A 74 0.29 1.90 4.62
C VAL A 74 1.26 1.71 5.77
N TRP A 75 1.08 2.46 6.86
CA TRP A 75 1.81 2.26 8.09
C TRP A 75 0.86 2.23 9.29
N GLY A 76 1.16 1.36 10.24
CA GLY A 76 0.31 1.10 11.40
C GLY A 76 1.01 0.33 12.51
N LEU A 77 0.20 -0.18 13.43
CA LEU A 77 0.67 -0.83 14.65
C LEU A 77 1.60 -2.02 14.40
N ASP A 78 1.33 -2.81 13.34
CA ASP A 78 2.15 -3.97 12.96
C ASP A 78 2.13 -4.21 11.45
N GLY A 79 3.05 -5.09 10.97
CA GLY A 79 3.24 -5.37 9.56
C GLY A 79 2.07 -6.12 8.92
N ALA A 80 1.43 -7.05 9.62
CA ALA A 80 0.33 -7.85 9.08
C ALA A 80 -0.92 -6.98 8.86
N LEU A 81 -1.21 -6.09 9.80
CA LEU A 81 -2.29 -5.13 9.66
C LEU A 81 -2.02 -4.14 8.51
N ALA A 82 -0.78 -3.66 8.39
CA ALA A 82 -0.40 -2.74 7.32
C ALA A 82 -0.54 -3.41 5.95
N ASP A 83 -0.12 -4.66 5.79
CA ASP A 83 -0.22 -5.44 4.55
C ASP A 83 -1.68 -5.70 4.14
N ALA A 84 -2.50 -6.20 5.05
CA ALA A 84 -3.93 -6.41 4.79
C ALA A 84 -4.64 -5.10 4.40
N ALA A 85 -4.33 -4.00 5.09
CA ALA A 85 -4.90 -2.70 4.78
C ALA A 85 -4.39 -2.14 3.43
N ALA A 86 -3.11 -2.33 3.08
CA ALA A 86 -2.55 -1.90 1.82
C ALA A 86 -3.26 -2.57 0.63
N THR A 87 -3.53 -3.88 0.74
CA THR A 87 -4.26 -4.64 -0.27
C THR A 87 -5.68 -4.11 -0.47
N VAL A 88 -6.43 -3.90 0.62
CA VAL A 88 -7.80 -3.36 0.57
C VAL A 88 -7.81 -1.94 -0.03
N LEU A 89 -6.87 -1.10 0.40
CA LEU A 89 -6.79 0.30 -0.01
C LEU A 89 -6.36 0.46 -1.47
N ALA A 90 -5.40 -0.34 -1.93
CA ALA A 90 -5.03 -0.37 -3.35
C ALA A 90 -6.22 -0.80 -4.21
N GLY A 91 -6.97 -1.83 -3.77
CA GLY A 91 -8.17 -2.33 -4.44
C GLY A 91 -9.34 -1.34 -4.46
N ALA A 92 -9.40 -0.40 -3.51
CA ALA A 92 -10.45 0.62 -3.44
C ALA A 92 -10.23 1.78 -4.43
N CYS A 93 -9.02 1.97 -4.97
CA CYS A 93 -8.73 2.96 -6.00
C CYS A 93 -9.23 2.47 -7.36
N GLN A 94 -10.53 2.59 -7.63
CA GLN A 94 -11.15 2.11 -8.87
C GLN A 94 -11.68 3.25 -9.72
N VAL A 95 -11.62 3.05 -11.04
CA VAL A 95 -12.25 3.90 -12.04
C VAL A 95 -12.70 3.03 -13.20
N ASP A 96 -13.85 3.36 -13.79
CA ASP A 96 -14.30 2.77 -15.05
C ASP A 96 -13.72 3.60 -16.20
N SER A 97 -12.81 2.98 -16.95
CA SER A 97 -12.09 3.66 -18.02
C SER A 97 -11.63 2.65 -19.09
N PRO A 98 -11.73 2.99 -20.37
CA PRO A 98 -11.18 2.17 -21.45
C PRO A 98 -9.64 2.03 -21.38
N ARG A 99 -8.97 2.89 -20.59
CA ARG A 99 -7.52 2.84 -20.32
C ARG A 99 -7.14 1.74 -19.35
N VAL A 100 -8.10 1.09 -18.70
CA VAL A 100 -7.87 0.05 -17.69
C VAL A 100 -8.28 -1.30 -18.26
N LYS A 101 -7.30 -2.20 -18.39
CA LYS A 101 -7.56 -3.59 -18.79
C LYS A 101 -7.70 -4.46 -17.56
N ARG A 102 -8.77 -5.26 -17.52
CA ARG A 102 -9.02 -6.22 -16.45
C ARG A 102 -9.37 -7.58 -17.02
N GLN A 103 -9.03 -8.63 -16.26
CA GLN A 103 -9.46 -9.99 -16.60
C GLN A 103 -9.66 -10.80 -15.31
N PRO A 104 -10.41 -11.91 -15.36
CA PRO A 104 -10.55 -12.80 -14.20
C PRO A 104 -9.18 -13.30 -13.71
N ALA A 105 -9.01 -13.36 -12.39
CA ALA A 105 -7.77 -13.83 -11.78
C ALA A 105 -7.40 -15.26 -12.20
N SER A 106 -8.40 -16.13 -12.44
CA SER A 106 -8.20 -17.50 -12.94
C SER A 106 -7.54 -17.59 -14.32
N GLN A 107 -7.59 -16.51 -15.12
CA GLN A 107 -6.88 -16.48 -16.41
C GLN A 107 -5.40 -16.16 -16.26
N LEU A 108 -4.99 -15.59 -15.12
CA LEU A 108 -3.59 -15.29 -14.81
C LEU A 108 -2.97 -16.42 -13.97
N ASP A 109 -3.72 -16.93 -13.01
CA ASP A 109 -3.32 -18.03 -12.14
C ASP A 109 -4.50 -18.98 -11.95
N PRO A 110 -4.50 -20.14 -12.61
CA PRO A 110 -5.55 -21.16 -12.45
C PRO A 110 -5.66 -21.70 -11.02
N GLY A 111 -4.61 -21.58 -10.20
CA GLY A 111 -4.58 -22.05 -8.82
C GLY A 111 -5.04 -21.01 -7.79
N THR A 112 -5.48 -19.81 -8.23
CA THR A 112 -5.89 -18.75 -7.32
C THR A 112 -7.13 -19.09 -6.49
N ASP A 113 -7.18 -18.63 -5.26
CA ASP A 113 -8.35 -18.73 -4.36
C ASP A 113 -9.45 -17.69 -4.66
N VAL A 114 -9.19 -16.76 -5.59
CA VAL A 114 -10.13 -15.71 -6.01
C VAL A 114 -10.42 -15.73 -7.52
N PRO A 115 -10.84 -16.88 -8.11
CA PRO A 115 -10.85 -17.10 -9.56
C PRO A 115 -11.74 -16.11 -10.33
N ALA A 116 -12.83 -15.65 -9.74
CA ALA A 116 -13.78 -14.73 -10.38
C ALA A 116 -13.44 -13.25 -10.18
N MET A 117 -12.42 -12.93 -9.38
CA MET A 117 -12.05 -11.54 -9.14
C MET A 117 -11.51 -10.91 -10.43
N MET A 118 -12.11 -9.79 -10.86
CA MET A 118 -11.59 -8.99 -11.96
C MET A 118 -10.37 -8.20 -11.47
N VAL A 119 -9.20 -8.52 -12.01
CA VAL A 119 -7.94 -7.90 -11.63
C VAL A 119 -7.40 -7.02 -12.73
N THR A 120 -6.78 -5.94 -12.35
CA THR A 120 -6.14 -4.99 -13.26
C THR A 120 -4.86 -5.59 -13.82
N THR A 121 -4.76 -5.62 -15.15
CA THR A 121 -3.60 -6.20 -15.86
C THR A 121 -2.80 -5.15 -16.61
N ALA A 122 -3.42 -4.03 -16.96
CA ALA A 122 -2.75 -2.88 -17.53
C ALA A 122 -3.52 -1.60 -17.24
N VAL A 123 -2.80 -0.53 -17.03
CA VAL A 123 -3.33 0.83 -16.90
C VAL A 123 -2.53 1.73 -17.82
N GLU A 124 -3.17 2.29 -18.84
CA GLU A 124 -2.62 3.41 -19.59
C GLU A 124 -2.74 4.67 -18.72
N ARG A 125 -1.99 5.72 -19.05
CA ARG A 125 -2.06 6.96 -18.28
C ARG A 125 -3.49 7.49 -18.22
N LEU A 126 -4.05 7.51 -17.02
CA LEU A 126 -5.38 8.06 -16.75
C LEU A 126 -5.38 9.58 -16.92
N SER A 127 -6.54 10.14 -17.26
CA SER A 127 -6.75 11.58 -17.18
C SER A 127 -6.69 12.05 -15.72
N ASP A 128 -6.60 13.35 -15.54
CA ASP A 128 -6.58 13.94 -14.18
C ASP A 128 -7.89 13.69 -13.42
N GLU A 129 -9.02 13.68 -14.12
CA GLU A 129 -10.34 13.39 -13.57
C GLU A 129 -10.47 11.92 -13.18
N GLU A 130 -10.03 11.00 -14.06
CA GLU A 130 -10.04 9.56 -13.79
C GLU A 130 -9.15 9.20 -12.60
N ALA A 131 -7.95 9.77 -12.53
CA ALA A 131 -7.04 9.57 -11.41
C ALA A 131 -7.60 10.15 -10.09
N ALA A 132 -8.25 11.32 -10.15
CA ALA A 132 -8.90 11.90 -8.99
C ALA A 132 -10.10 11.05 -8.51
N GLN A 133 -10.90 10.51 -9.43
CA GLN A 133 -12.01 9.60 -9.10
C GLN A 133 -11.49 8.33 -8.42
N ALA A 134 -10.45 7.70 -8.95
CA ALA A 134 -9.85 6.53 -8.34
C ALA A 134 -9.30 6.81 -6.93
N LEU A 135 -8.61 7.94 -6.77
CA LEU A 135 -8.09 8.37 -5.46
C LEU A 135 -9.21 8.66 -4.45
N ALA A 136 -10.34 9.21 -4.89
CA ALA A 136 -11.48 9.48 -4.00
C ALA A 136 -12.05 8.18 -3.39
N GLY A 137 -12.11 7.09 -4.15
CA GLY A 137 -12.49 5.76 -3.63
C GLY A 137 -11.49 5.25 -2.58
N GLY A 138 -10.20 5.37 -2.87
CA GLY A 138 -9.13 5.04 -1.93
C GLY A 138 -9.17 5.88 -0.65
N GLU A 139 -9.39 7.19 -0.78
CA GLU A 139 -9.50 8.12 0.35
C GLU A 139 -10.69 7.79 1.26
N ALA A 140 -11.86 7.55 0.68
CA ALA A 140 -13.05 7.20 1.45
C ALA A 140 -12.83 5.92 2.27
N MET A 141 -12.22 4.89 1.67
CA MET A 141 -11.86 3.67 2.36
C MET A 141 -10.78 3.92 3.42
N ALA A 142 -9.76 4.71 3.12
CA ALA A 142 -8.69 5.04 4.06
C ALA A 142 -9.23 5.72 5.33
N ARG A 143 -10.11 6.70 5.18
CA ARG A 143 -10.73 7.38 6.33
C ARG A 143 -11.52 6.42 7.22
N ARG A 144 -12.24 5.46 6.62
CA ARG A 144 -12.97 4.42 7.37
C ARG A 144 -12.00 3.51 8.14
N LEU A 145 -10.95 3.01 7.49
CA LEU A 145 -9.98 2.12 8.13
C LEU A 145 -9.15 2.82 9.20
N LEU A 146 -8.75 4.06 8.99
CA LEU A 146 -8.03 4.86 9.99
C LEU A 146 -8.88 5.11 11.25
N LEU A 147 -10.20 5.23 11.14
CA LEU A 147 -11.08 5.34 12.30
C LEU A 147 -11.25 4.01 13.06
N ALA A 148 -11.31 2.90 12.34
CA ALA A 148 -11.66 1.59 12.89
C ALA A 148 -10.44 0.78 13.38
N LEU A 149 -9.25 1.00 12.80
CA LEU A 149 -8.07 0.16 12.99
C LEU A 149 -6.88 1.02 13.48
N PRO A 150 -5.90 0.43 14.18
CA PRO A 150 -4.69 1.13 14.62
C PRO A 150 -3.70 1.35 13.44
N LEU A 151 -4.18 1.99 12.40
CA LEU A 151 -3.41 2.52 11.29
C LEU A 151 -3.08 3.99 11.55
N HIS A 152 -1.94 4.44 11.08
CA HIS A 152 -1.47 5.81 11.25
C HIS A 152 -1.59 6.63 9.96
N GLY A 153 -1.50 5.97 8.80
CA GLY A 153 -1.68 6.66 7.53
C GLY A 153 -1.48 5.77 6.32
N VAL A 154 -1.80 6.33 5.18
CA VAL A 154 -1.62 5.75 3.85
C VAL A 154 -1.20 6.83 2.85
N HIS A 155 -0.30 6.47 1.98
CA HIS A 155 0.09 7.25 0.80
C HIS A 155 -0.32 6.49 -0.46
N PHE A 156 -1.08 7.13 -1.34
CA PHE A 156 -1.48 6.61 -2.63
C PHE A 156 -0.69 7.25 -3.77
N SER A 157 -0.48 6.47 -4.84
CA SER A 157 -0.04 6.94 -6.15
C SER A 157 -0.96 6.38 -7.23
N VAL A 158 -1.52 7.26 -8.09
CA VAL A 158 -2.36 6.92 -9.24
C VAL A 158 -2.04 7.84 -10.41
N SER A 159 -1.49 7.31 -11.49
CA SER A 159 -1.12 8.05 -12.72
C SER A 159 -0.34 9.34 -12.46
N GLY A 160 0.61 9.28 -11.51
CA GLY A 160 1.45 10.41 -11.12
C GLY A 160 0.81 11.35 -10.08
N ARG A 161 -0.49 11.24 -9.81
CA ARG A 161 -1.14 11.93 -8.69
C ARG A 161 -0.86 11.21 -7.38
N LYS A 162 -0.76 11.96 -6.32
CA LYS A 162 -0.42 11.48 -4.99
C LYS A 162 -1.42 11.99 -3.97
N LEU A 163 -1.76 11.15 -3.01
CA LEU A 163 -2.64 11.49 -1.91
C LEU A 163 -2.10 10.90 -0.61
N LEU A 164 -2.01 11.73 0.41
CA LEU A 164 -1.68 11.33 1.77
C LEU A 164 -2.93 11.46 2.64
N VAL A 165 -3.29 10.38 3.33
CA VAL A 165 -4.34 10.39 4.36
C VAL A 165 -3.71 9.86 5.64
N ALA A 166 -3.74 10.65 6.70
CA ALA A 166 -3.15 10.30 7.99
C ALA A 166 -4.04 10.77 9.14
N ARG A 167 -3.81 10.19 10.32
CA ARG A 167 -4.38 10.66 11.58
C ARG A 167 -3.76 11.96 12.01
#